data_6144bfaec6486b2a253ed95c18d3a464
#
_entry.id   6144bfaec6486b2a253ed95c18d3a464
#
_cell.length_a   1.000
_cell.length_b   1.000
_cell.length_c   1.000
_cell.angle_alpha   90.00
_cell.angle_beta   90.00
_cell.angle_gamma   90.00
#
_symmetry.space_group_name_H-M   'P 1'
#
loop_
_entity.id
_entity.type
_entity.pdbx_description
1 polymer ?
#
loop_
_entity_poly.entity_id
_entity_poly.type
_entity_poly.pdbx_seq_one_letter_code
_entity_poly.pdbx_strand_id
1 'polypeptide(L)'
;MAFDLDQIRATAQRVAASHGLDVVEVEYQGGSKHRVLRVFIEKNAGQRAKLAAAAKSGEPEAAPSGVEVDQLAGITHADCQQFSQDFGTVLDVEELIPGADYTLEVSSPGLDRKLYGEPDYRRFAGSMVKLQTFEPVAGNRHWQGRLTEVKEHAIVLDLSAVRQKGKSKKKLADEAVEIEFSNIEKSNLVPEF
;
A
#
# COMPACT_ATOMS: atom_id res chain seq x y z
N MET A 1 6.31 -16.74 25.12
CA MET A 1 5.96 -17.07 23.73
C MET A 1 7.05 -16.56 22.80
N ALA A 2 7.25 -17.19 21.63
CA ALA A 2 8.10 -16.63 20.59
C ALA A 2 7.36 -15.48 19.90
N PHE A 3 8.09 -14.45 19.46
CA PHE A 3 7.54 -13.36 18.65
C PHE A 3 7.09 -13.90 17.28
N ASP A 4 5.82 -13.67 16.93
CA ASP A 4 5.22 -14.13 15.68
C ASP A 4 4.51 -12.96 14.97
N LEU A 5 5.15 -12.47 13.90
CA LEU A 5 4.64 -11.34 13.13
C LEU A 5 3.34 -11.69 12.36
N ASP A 6 3.16 -12.94 11.96
CA ASP A 6 1.96 -13.36 11.24
C ASP A 6 0.75 -13.40 12.18
N GLN A 7 0.94 -13.84 13.42
CA GLN A 7 -0.09 -13.77 14.46
C GLN A 7 -0.46 -12.31 14.76
N ILE A 8 0.52 -11.42 14.89
CA ILE A 8 0.29 -9.98 15.09
C ILE A 8 -0.50 -9.39 13.92
N ARG A 9 -0.15 -9.73 12.68
CA ARG A 9 -0.86 -9.29 11.47
C ARG A 9 -2.30 -9.78 11.45
N ALA A 10 -2.54 -11.04 11.75
CA ALA A 10 -3.90 -11.61 11.81
C ALA A 10 -4.76 -10.93 12.89
N THR A 11 -4.18 -10.64 14.06
CA THR A 11 -4.83 -9.91 15.13
C THR A 11 -5.14 -8.46 14.73
N ALA A 12 -4.18 -7.78 14.11
CA ALA A 12 -4.38 -6.42 13.58
C ALA A 12 -5.53 -6.39 12.56
N GLN A 13 -5.58 -7.35 11.64
CA GLN A 13 -6.65 -7.46 10.63
C GLN A 13 -8.02 -7.67 11.29
N ARG A 14 -8.12 -8.50 12.32
CA ARG A 14 -9.35 -8.74 13.07
C ARG A 14 -9.85 -7.46 13.75
N VAL A 15 -8.95 -6.72 14.40
CA VAL A 15 -9.29 -5.45 15.05
C VAL A 15 -9.66 -4.40 14.00
N ALA A 16 -8.90 -4.26 12.92
CA ALA A 16 -9.18 -3.31 11.84
C ALA A 16 -10.57 -3.54 11.23
N ALA A 17 -10.93 -4.80 10.98
CA ALA A 17 -12.24 -5.15 10.42
C ALA A 17 -13.41 -4.65 11.28
N SER A 18 -13.30 -4.66 12.62
CA SER A 18 -14.35 -4.15 13.51
C SER A 18 -14.56 -2.63 13.41
N HIS A 19 -13.56 -1.90 12.92
CA HIS A 19 -13.61 -0.45 12.65
C HIS A 19 -13.89 -0.10 11.17
N GLY A 20 -14.17 -1.08 10.32
CA GLY A 20 -14.35 -0.87 8.89
C GLY A 20 -13.03 -0.49 8.17
N LEU A 21 -11.92 -0.96 8.70
CA LEU A 21 -10.57 -0.74 8.19
C LEU A 21 -9.96 -2.03 7.66
N ASP A 22 -8.95 -1.87 6.81
CA ASP A 22 -8.05 -2.92 6.34
C ASP A 22 -6.61 -2.62 6.79
N VAL A 23 -5.86 -3.66 7.13
CA VAL A 23 -4.42 -3.56 7.38
C VAL A 23 -3.68 -3.73 6.07
N VAL A 24 -2.93 -2.72 5.67
CA VAL A 24 -2.12 -2.73 4.44
C VAL A 24 -0.78 -3.41 4.70
N GLU A 25 -0.11 -3.03 5.79
CA GLU A 25 1.21 -3.56 6.13
C GLU A 25 1.43 -3.53 7.64
N VAL A 26 2.17 -4.51 8.13
CA VAL A 26 2.69 -4.56 9.51
C VAL A 26 4.20 -4.72 9.44
N GLU A 27 4.92 -3.79 10.04
CA GLU A 27 6.37 -3.81 10.14
C GLU A 27 6.79 -3.86 11.61
N TYR A 28 7.76 -4.70 11.93
CA TYR A 28 8.38 -4.70 13.24
C TYR A 28 9.88 -4.41 13.08
N GLN A 29 10.33 -3.38 13.74
CA GLN A 29 11.71 -2.92 13.68
C GLN A 29 12.28 -2.78 15.08
N GLY A 30 13.55 -3.06 15.23
CA GLY A 30 14.30 -2.73 16.43
C GLY A 30 15.06 -3.89 17.05
N GLY A 31 15.96 -3.50 17.93
CA GLY A 31 16.79 -4.37 18.75
C GLY A 31 16.36 -4.29 20.21
N SER A 32 17.33 -4.56 21.12
CA SER A 32 17.06 -4.63 22.56
C SER A 32 16.61 -3.32 23.24
N LYS A 33 16.80 -2.16 22.61
CA LYS A 33 16.55 -0.84 23.25
C LYS A 33 15.41 -0.03 22.64
N HIS A 34 15.09 -0.22 21.36
CA HIS A 34 14.04 0.52 20.68
C HIS A 34 13.29 -0.45 19.76
N ARG A 35 12.10 -0.81 20.16
CA ARG A 35 11.22 -1.70 19.40
C ARG A 35 10.02 -0.90 18.93
N VAL A 36 9.74 -0.95 17.64
CA VAL A 36 8.62 -0.26 17.00
C VAL A 36 7.81 -1.27 16.22
N LEU A 37 6.54 -1.38 16.55
CA LEU A 37 5.54 -2.04 15.74
C LEU A 37 4.79 -0.95 14.95
N ARG A 38 4.94 -0.98 13.64
CA ARG A 38 4.27 -0.03 12.75
C ARG A 38 3.18 -0.74 11.98
N VAL A 39 1.97 -0.17 11.99
CA VAL A 39 0.80 -0.70 11.31
C VAL A 39 0.25 0.36 10.37
N PHE A 40 0.16 0.02 9.08
CA PHE A 40 -0.46 0.86 8.07
C PHE A 40 -1.87 0.39 7.82
N ILE A 41 -2.84 1.30 8.01
CA ILE A 41 -4.26 1.01 7.87
C ILE A 41 -4.92 1.91 6.84
N GLU A 42 -5.99 1.43 6.23
CA GLU A 42 -6.84 2.21 5.33
C GLU A 42 -8.32 1.85 5.54
N LYS A 43 -9.25 2.67 5.07
CA LYS A 43 -10.67 2.30 5.02
C LYS A 43 -10.83 1.05 4.16
N ASN A 44 -11.67 0.11 4.59
CA ASN A 44 -11.98 -1.05 3.76
C ASN A 44 -12.76 -0.66 2.48
N ALA A 45 -12.89 -1.58 1.55
CA ALA A 45 -13.52 -1.33 0.25
C ALA A 45 -14.95 -0.75 0.39
N GLY A 46 -15.73 -1.24 1.37
CA GLY A 46 -17.09 -0.75 1.61
C GLY A 46 -17.13 0.70 2.09
N GLN A 47 -16.22 1.07 2.99
CA GLN A 47 -16.12 2.45 3.48
C GLN A 47 -15.58 3.39 2.40
N ARG A 48 -14.59 2.96 1.60
CA ARG A 48 -14.09 3.74 0.46
C ARG A 48 -15.20 4.00 -0.57
N ALA A 49 -16.02 2.99 -0.89
CA ALA A 49 -17.14 3.16 -1.79
C ALA A 49 -18.17 4.19 -1.29
N LYS A 50 -18.44 4.23 0.02
CA LYS A 50 -19.30 5.25 0.63
C LYS A 50 -18.69 6.64 0.51
N LEU A 51 -17.39 6.81 0.78
CA LEU A 51 -16.68 8.08 0.61
C LEU A 51 -16.70 8.56 -0.84
N ALA A 52 -16.48 7.66 -1.80
CA ALA A 52 -16.55 7.98 -3.22
C ALA A 52 -17.97 8.40 -3.67
N ALA A 53 -19.00 7.78 -3.11
CA ALA A 53 -20.38 8.18 -3.38
C ALA A 53 -20.69 9.56 -2.77
N ALA A 54 -20.26 9.85 -1.55
CA ALA A 54 -20.43 11.15 -0.90
C ALA A 54 -19.71 12.27 -1.65
N ALA A 55 -18.48 12.04 -2.11
CA ALA A 55 -17.73 13.01 -2.92
C ALA A 55 -18.41 13.36 -4.24
N LYS A 56 -19.12 12.42 -4.86
CA LYS A 56 -19.92 12.66 -6.09
C LYS A 56 -21.19 13.45 -5.85
N SER A 57 -21.73 13.41 -4.62
CA SER A 57 -22.93 14.18 -4.24
C SER A 57 -22.66 15.64 -3.86
N GLY A 58 -21.41 16.08 -3.90
CA GLY A 58 -21.02 17.48 -3.70
C GLY A 58 -20.85 17.89 -2.23
N GLU A 59 -20.69 16.97 -1.31
CA GLU A 59 -20.31 17.29 0.06
C GLU A 59 -18.84 17.76 0.14
N PRO A 60 -18.56 18.82 0.96
CA PRO A 60 -17.33 19.62 0.83
C PRO A 60 -16.04 19.02 1.41
N GLU A 61 -15.99 17.75 1.72
CA GLU A 61 -14.76 17.11 2.16
C GLU A 61 -13.99 16.57 0.95
N ALA A 62 -13.51 17.52 0.13
CA ALA A 62 -12.94 17.26 -1.18
C ALA A 62 -11.61 16.51 -1.08
N ALA A 63 -11.52 15.42 -1.83
CA ALA A 63 -10.25 14.78 -2.16
C ALA A 63 -9.26 15.77 -2.82
N PRO A 64 -7.95 15.61 -2.61
CA PRO A 64 -6.94 16.38 -3.33
C PRO A 64 -7.17 16.30 -4.84
N SER A 65 -7.01 17.44 -5.54
CA SER A 65 -7.20 17.50 -6.99
C SER A 65 -6.33 16.47 -7.71
N GLY A 66 -6.94 15.62 -8.55
CA GLY A 66 -6.23 14.69 -9.43
C GLY A 66 -6.04 13.28 -8.90
N VAL A 67 -6.57 12.94 -7.71
CA VAL A 67 -6.57 11.57 -7.18
C VAL A 67 -8.00 11.07 -7.08
N GLU A 68 -8.29 9.90 -7.63
CA GLU A 68 -9.59 9.26 -7.48
C GLU A 68 -9.82 8.90 -6.00
N VAL A 69 -11.01 9.21 -5.47
CA VAL A 69 -11.34 9.06 -4.04
C VAL A 69 -11.18 7.62 -3.55
N ASP A 70 -11.46 6.63 -4.39
CA ASP A 70 -11.30 5.21 -4.09
C ASP A 70 -9.83 4.77 -3.99
N GLN A 71 -8.91 5.57 -4.54
CA GLN A 71 -7.47 5.35 -4.41
C GLN A 71 -6.89 5.89 -3.09
N LEU A 72 -7.63 6.75 -2.39
CA LEU A 72 -7.20 7.28 -1.10
C LEU A 72 -7.37 6.23 0.02
N ALA A 73 -6.51 6.28 1.01
CA ALA A 73 -6.65 5.48 2.23
C ALA A 73 -7.91 5.85 3.03
N GLY A 74 -8.32 7.11 2.94
CA GLY A 74 -9.54 7.67 3.52
C GLY A 74 -9.59 7.67 5.04
N ILE A 75 -8.46 7.44 5.75
CA ILE A 75 -8.43 7.40 7.20
C ILE A 75 -8.22 8.77 7.82
N THR A 76 -8.74 8.93 9.02
CA THR A 76 -8.60 10.12 9.87
C THR A 76 -7.71 9.83 11.07
N HIS A 77 -7.31 10.88 11.79
CA HIS A 77 -6.63 10.72 13.09
C HIS A 77 -7.48 9.95 14.11
N ALA A 78 -8.79 10.11 14.09
CA ALA A 78 -9.70 9.38 14.98
C ALA A 78 -9.68 7.87 14.68
N ASP A 79 -9.63 7.48 13.40
CA ASP A 79 -9.50 6.07 13.03
C ASP A 79 -8.19 5.47 13.54
N CYS A 80 -7.07 6.19 13.37
CA CYS A 80 -5.78 5.75 13.89
C CYS A 80 -5.79 5.62 15.41
N GLN A 81 -6.38 6.58 16.10
CA GLN A 81 -6.48 6.58 17.57
C GLN A 81 -7.30 5.40 18.08
N GLN A 82 -8.50 5.19 17.56
CA GLN A 82 -9.37 4.09 17.98
C GLN A 82 -8.74 2.74 17.71
N PHE A 83 -8.23 2.54 16.50
CA PHE A 83 -7.53 1.31 16.16
C PHE A 83 -6.33 1.07 17.08
N SER A 84 -5.51 2.10 17.34
CA SER A 84 -4.32 2.02 18.21
C SER A 84 -4.67 1.62 19.64
N GLN A 85 -5.75 2.16 20.21
CA GLN A 85 -6.22 1.85 21.56
C GLN A 85 -6.69 0.40 21.67
N ASP A 86 -7.55 -0.04 20.76
CA ASP A 86 -8.11 -1.39 20.80
C ASP A 86 -7.05 -2.43 20.47
N PHE A 87 -6.23 -2.18 19.44
CA PHE A 87 -5.17 -3.09 19.05
C PHE A 87 -4.08 -3.20 20.12
N GLY A 88 -3.66 -2.06 20.71
CA GLY A 88 -2.72 -2.04 21.83
C GLY A 88 -3.22 -2.88 23.02
N THR A 89 -4.51 -2.73 23.37
CA THR A 89 -5.13 -3.53 24.43
C THR A 89 -5.06 -5.03 24.13
N VAL A 90 -5.36 -5.44 22.88
CA VAL A 90 -5.30 -6.86 22.49
C VAL A 90 -3.86 -7.37 22.50
N LEU A 91 -2.88 -6.59 22.02
CA LEU A 91 -1.47 -6.96 22.04
C LEU A 91 -0.97 -7.23 23.46
N ASP A 92 -1.40 -6.42 24.43
CA ASP A 92 -1.02 -6.53 25.85
C ASP A 92 -1.72 -7.73 26.53
N VAL A 93 -3.03 -7.91 26.29
CA VAL A 93 -3.83 -9.01 26.88
C VAL A 93 -3.41 -10.37 26.35
N GLU A 94 -3.14 -10.47 25.04
CA GLU A 94 -2.71 -11.71 24.39
C GLU A 94 -1.18 -11.92 24.49
N GLU A 95 -0.43 -11.00 25.11
CA GLU A 95 1.05 -11.03 25.29
C GLU A 95 1.80 -11.31 23.98
N LEU A 96 1.33 -10.70 22.87
CA LEU A 96 1.85 -10.98 21.51
C LEU A 96 3.25 -10.45 21.27
N ILE A 97 3.69 -9.44 22.03
CA ILE A 97 5.03 -8.87 21.92
C ILE A 97 5.79 -9.10 23.24
N PRO A 98 6.48 -10.24 23.39
CA PRO A 98 7.16 -10.57 24.62
C PRO A 98 8.37 -9.66 24.87
N GLY A 99 8.66 -9.43 26.15
CA GLY A 99 9.87 -8.72 26.61
C GLY A 99 9.65 -7.25 26.93
N ALA A 100 10.65 -6.40 26.64
CA ALA A 100 10.64 -4.98 27.02
C ALA A 100 9.60 -4.17 26.23
N ASP A 101 9.39 -2.92 26.66
CA ASP A 101 8.46 -1.97 26.04
C ASP A 101 8.68 -1.80 24.52
N TYR A 102 7.61 -1.55 23.81
CA TYR A 102 7.60 -1.24 22.38
C TYR A 102 6.76 0.03 22.12
N THR A 103 7.00 0.67 20.99
CA THR A 103 6.17 1.76 20.50
C THR A 103 5.24 1.23 19.40
N LEU A 104 3.93 1.45 19.54
CA LEU A 104 2.96 1.19 18.48
C LEU A 104 2.77 2.48 17.66
N GLU A 105 3.09 2.41 16.38
CA GLU A 105 2.84 3.48 15.41
C GLU A 105 1.74 3.04 14.45
N VAL A 106 0.69 3.85 14.33
CA VAL A 106 -0.43 3.61 13.41
C VAL A 106 -0.57 4.79 12.46
N SER A 107 -0.59 4.51 11.16
CA SER A 107 -0.70 5.55 10.14
C SER A 107 -1.33 5.06 8.84
N SER A 108 -1.55 5.98 7.90
CA SER A 108 -1.90 5.63 6.52
C SER A 108 -0.69 5.11 5.75
N PRO A 109 -0.89 4.31 4.67
CA PRO A 109 0.20 3.81 3.85
C PRO A 109 0.95 4.88 3.03
N GLY A 110 0.47 6.14 3.04
CA GLY A 110 1.08 7.23 2.27
C GLY A 110 0.79 7.16 0.77
N LEU A 111 1.34 8.14 0.02
CA LEU A 111 1.14 8.25 -1.43
C LEU A 111 2.06 7.32 -2.23
N ASP A 112 3.17 6.88 -1.65
CA ASP A 112 4.15 5.96 -2.24
C ASP A 112 3.98 4.53 -1.72
N ARG A 113 2.75 4.17 -1.34
CA ARG A 113 2.42 2.89 -0.73
C ARG A 113 2.93 1.70 -1.55
N LYS A 114 3.27 0.62 -0.86
CA LYS A 114 3.52 -0.67 -1.49
C LYS A 114 2.22 -1.24 -2.07
N LEU A 115 2.34 -2.00 -3.15
CA LEU A 115 1.24 -2.73 -3.78
C LEU A 115 1.42 -4.22 -3.53
N TYR A 116 0.37 -4.87 -3.05
CA TYR A 116 0.34 -6.28 -2.70
C TYR A 116 -0.70 -7.03 -3.53
N GLY A 117 -0.22 -7.74 -4.54
CA GLY A 117 -1.06 -8.62 -5.33
C GLY A 117 -2.05 -7.93 -6.27
N GLU A 118 -2.79 -8.74 -6.99
CA GLU A 118 -3.70 -8.33 -8.06
C GLU A 118 -4.76 -7.30 -7.64
N PRO A 119 -5.42 -7.39 -6.45
CA PRO A 119 -6.43 -6.42 -6.05
C PRO A 119 -5.90 -4.98 -5.97
N ASP A 120 -4.67 -4.79 -5.48
CA ASP A 120 -4.06 -3.47 -5.44
C ASP A 120 -3.75 -2.95 -6.84
N TYR A 121 -3.19 -3.78 -7.72
CA TYR A 121 -2.94 -3.36 -9.10
C TYR A 121 -4.23 -2.97 -9.84
N ARG A 122 -5.32 -3.71 -9.64
CA ARG A 122 -6.63 -3.36 -10.23
C ARG A 122 -7.14 -2.04 -9.70
N ARG A 123 -7.02 -1.79 -8.40
CA ARG A 123 -7.43 -0.53 -7.75
C ARG A 123 -6.64 0.67 -8.24
N PHE A 124 -5.34 0.49 -8.46
CA PHE A 124 -4.44 1.56 -8.89
C PHE A 124 -4.13 1.53 -10.39
N ALA A 125 -4.98 0.90 -11.20
CA ALA A 125 -4.88 0.99 -12.64
C ALA A 125 -4.94 2.47 -13.09
N GLY A 126 -4.07 2.87 -14.02
CA GLY A 126 -3.90 4.25 -14.44
C GLY A 126 -2.84 5.05 -13.67
N SER A 127 -2.39 4.57 -12.51
CA SER A 127 -1.36 5.26 -11.70
C SER A 127 0.05 4.95 -12.16
N MET A 128 0.99 5.83 -11.80
CA MET A 128 2.42 5.57 -11.96
C MET A 128 2.90 4.59 -10.90
N VAL A 129 3.64 3.58 -11.30
CA VAL A 129 4.24 2.59 -10.41
C VAL A 129 5.73 2.43 -10.68
N LYS A 130 6.47 2.09 -9.63
CA LYS A 130 7.85 1.60 -9.71
C LYS A 130 7.88 0.19 -9.15
N LEU A 131 8.60 -0.71 -9.79
CA LEU A 131 8.74 -2.07 -9.33
C LEU A 131 10.13 -2.64 -9.60
N GLN A 132 10.43 -3.69 -8.86
CA GLN A 132 11.61 -4.52 -9.04
C GLN A 132 11.17 -5.97 -9.25
N THR A 133 11.83 -6.65 -10.19
CA THR A 133 11.56 -8.06 -10.50
C THR A 133 12.63 -8.97 -9.93
N PHE A 134 12.29 -10.22 -9.64
CA PHE A 134 13.25 -11.26 -9.26
C PHE A 134 14.19 -11.55 -10.42
N GLU A 135 13.65 -11.84 -11.60
CA GLU A 135 14.40 -12.10 -12.82
C GLU A 135 14.32 -10.92 -13.79
N PRO A 136 15.39 -10.66 -14.56
CA PRO A 136 15.38 -9.58 -15.54
C PRO A 136 14.32 -9.78 -16.62
N VAL A 137 13.52 -8.78 -16.91
CA VAL A 137 12.62 -8.68 -18.05
C VAL A 137 13.29 -7.78 -19.07
N ALA A 138 13.47 -8.20 -20.32
CA ALA A 138 14.20 -7.46 -21.35
C ALA A 138 15.57 -6.89 -20.87
N GLY A 139 16.26 -7.64 -19.99
CA GLY A 139 17.57 -7.25 -19.46
C GLY A 139 17.55 -6.25 -18.31
N ASN A 140 16.38 -5.88 -17.78
CA ASN A 140 16.23 -4.93 -16.70
C ASN A 140 15.39 -5.50 -15.55
N ARG A 141 15.75 -5.17 -14.32
CA ARG A 141 15.01 -5.58 -13.10
C ARG A 141 14.24 -4.42 -12.44
N HIS A 142 14.49 -3.19 -12.85
CA HIS A 142 13.86 -2.01 -12.26
C HIS A 142 13.01 -1.31 -13.31
N TRP A 143 11.73 -1.20 -13.03
CA TRP A 143 10.76 -0.66 -13.94
C TRP A 143 10.00 0.48 -13.30
N GLN A 144 9.73 1.51 -14.07
CA GLN A 144 8.82 2.59 -13.72
C GLN A 144 7.98 2.92 -14.95
N GLY A 145 6.68 2.99 -14.77
CA GLY A 145 5.74 3.26 -15.85
C GLY A 145 4.34 3.44 -15.34
N ARG A 146 3.44 3.82 -16.24
CA ARG A 146 2.01 3.88 -15.94
C ARG A 146 1.41 2.49 -16.05
N LEU A 147 0.68 2.07 -15.02
CA LEU A 147 -0.05 0.81 -15.01
C LEU A 147 -1.27 0.93 -15.92
N THR A 148 -1.20 0.41 -17.13
CA THR A 148 -2.26 0.55 -18.15
C THR A 148 -3.24 -0.60 -18.16
N GLU A 149 -2.79 -1.81 -17.84
CA GLU A 149 -3.62 -3.00 -17.88
C GLU A 149 -3.23 -3.96 -16.75
N VAL A 150 -4.22 -4.63 -16.17
CA VAL A 150 -4.06 -5.71 -15.21
C VAL A 150 -4.72 -6.95 -15.77
N LYS A 151 -3.91 -7.91 -16.19
CA LYS A 151 -4.30 -9.22 -16.71
C LYS A 151 -4.48 -10.22 -15.57
N GLU A 152 -4.86 -11.44 -15.88
CA GLU A 152 -5.05 -12.50 -14.90
C GLU A 152 -3.75 -12.87 -14.15
N HIS A 153 -2.61 -12.87 -14.85
CA HIS A 153 -1.31 -13.29 -14.29
C HIS A 153 -0.20 -12.25 -14.46
N ALA A 154 -0.49 -11.10 -15.03
CA ALA A 154 0.50 -10.09 -15.38
C ALA A 154 -0.07 -8.67 -15.32
N ILE A 155 0.84 -7.71 -15.28
CA ILE A 155 0.53 -6.29 -15.47
C ILE A 155 1.23 -5.74 -16.69
N VAL A 156 0.68 -4.68 -17.28
CA VAL A 156 1.29 -3.96 -18.39
C VAL A 156 1.61 -2.53 -17.94
N LEU A 157 2.87 -2.14 -18.12
CA LEU A 157 3.35 -0.78 -17.84
C LEU A 157 3.63 -0.05 -19.14
N ASP A 158 3.05 1.13 -19.30
CA ASP A 158 3.44 2.12 -20.31
C ASP A 158 4.66 2.91 -19.81
N LEU A 159 5.76 2.76 -20.51
CA LEU A 159 7.04 3.39 -20.20
C LEU A 159 7.17 4.80 -20.79
N SER A 160 6.30 5.19 -21.72
CA SER A 160 6.31 6.52 -22.35
C SER A 160 5.99 7.64 -21.38
N ALA A 161 5.22 7.32 -20.29
CA ALA A 161 4.84 8.25 -19.25
C ALA A 161 6.03 8.71 -18.37
N VAL A 162 7.15 7.98 -18.40
CA VAL A 162 8.35 8.35 -17.61
C VAL A 162 9.16 9.39 -18.36
N ARG A 163 9.08 10.67 -17.91
CA ARG A 163 9.94 11.74 -18.45
C ARG A 163 11.40 11.45 -18.13
N GLN A 164 12.14 10.92 -19.10
CA GLN A 164 13.59 10.81 -19.01
C GLN A 164 14.21 12.21 -19.16
N LYS A 165 14.58 12.85 -18.05
CA LYS A 165 15.48 14.01 -18.08
C LYS A 165 16.85 13.56 -18.60
N GLY A 166 17.18 13.90 -19.85
CA GLY A 166 18.58 13.99 -20.30
C GLY A 166 19.21 12.77 -20.96
N LYS A 167 18.45 11.79 -21.46
CA LYS A 167 19.03 10.75 -22.36
C LYS A 167 18.44 10.86 -23.77
N SER A 168 19.36 10.95 -24.74
CA SER A 168 19.10 10.84 -26.17
C SER A 168 18.05 9.79 -26.47
N LYS A 169 17.11 10.11 -27.38
CA LYS A 169 16.07 9.21 -27.93
C LYS A 169 16.70 7.96 -28.56
N LYS A 170 17.18 7.03 -27.74
CA LYS A 170 17.32 5.66 -28.18
C LYS A 170 15.90 5.09 -28.10
N LYS A 171 15.26 4.86 -29.26
CA LYS A 171 13.98 4.18 -29.37
C LYS A 171 14.03 2.95 -28.45
N LEU A 172 13.32 2.99 -27.31
CA LEU A 172 12.86 1.77 -26.67
C LEU A 172 11.86 1.19 -27.66
N ALA A 173 12.16 0.02 -28.18
CA ALA A 173 11.38 -0.61 -29.24
C ALA A 173 9.97 -1.00 -28.80
N ASP A 174 9.69 -1.04 -27.49
CA ASP A 174 8.38 -1.27 -26.91
C ASP A 174 8.09 -0.17 -25.89
N GLU A 175 7.07 0.65 -26.17
CA GLU A 175 6.58 1.67 -25.23
C GLU A 175 5.88 1.03 -24.02
N ALA A 176 5.63 -0.28 -24.04
CA ALA A 176 4.99 -1.04 -22.98
C ALA A 176 5.78 -2.29 -22.62
N VAL A 177 5.74 -2.69 -21.35
CA VAL A 177 6.32 -3.94 -20.85
C VAL A 177 5.26 -4.72 -20.08
N GLU A 178 5.20 -6.04 -20.34
CA GLU A 178 4.39 -6.98 -19.58
C GLU A 178 5.25 -7.69 -18.53
N ILE A 179 4.77 -7.73 -17.29
CA ILE A 179 5.49 -8.31 -16.14
C ILE A 179 4.53 -9.22 -15.39
N GLU A 180 4.91 -10.49 -15.24
CA GLU A 180 4.14 -11.47 -14.48
C GLU A 180 4.15 -11.16 -12.99
N PHE A 181 3.02 -11.37 -12.30
CA PHE A 181 2.93 -11.19 -10.84
C PHE A 181 3.94 -12.04 -10.08
N SER A 182 4.20 -13.26 -10.55
CA SER A 182 5.18 -14.20 -9.97
C SER A 182 6.60 -13.65 -9.99
N ASN A 183 6.90 -12.74 -10.91
CA ASN A 183 8.22 -12.13 -11.08
C ASN A 183 8.37 -10.78 -10.36
N ILE A 184 7.31 -10.26 -9.73
CA ILE A 184 7.38 -8.99 -8.99
C ILE A 184 7.93 -9.25 -7.59
N GLU A 185 9.10 -8.73 -7.29
CA GLU A 185 9.72 -8.78 -5.97
C GLU A 185 9.11 -7.73 -5.02
N LYS A 186 8.95 -6.50 -5.51
CA LYS A 186 8.33 -5.37 -4.80
C LYS A 186 7.84 -4.32 -5.77
N SER A 187 6.78 -3.64 -5.38
CA SER A 187 6.26 -2.50 -6.14
C SER A 187 5.67 -1.43 -5.23
N ASN A 188 5.73 -0.19 -5.68
CA ASN A 188 5.18 0.97 -4.99
C ASN A 188 4.52 1.90 -6.00
N LEU A 189 3.54 2.65 -5.53
CA LEU A 189 3.04 3.83 -6.25
C LEU A 189 4.15 4.89 -6.38
N VAL A 190 4.05 5.71 -7.41
CA VAL A 190 4.86 6.92 -7.59
C VAL A 190 3.92 8.11 -7.60
N PRO A 191 4.00 8.99 -6.58
CA PRO A 191 3.16 10.18 -6.55
C PRO A 191 3.39 11.08 -7.77
N GLU A 192 2.33 11.61 -8.33
CA GLU A 192 2.35 12.59 -9.42
C GLU A 192 1.87 13.94 -8.88
N PHE A 193 2.67 15.01 -9.08
CA PHE A 193 2.39 16.38 -8.64
C PHE A 193 2.48 17.36 -9.81
#